data_cbb5118d073a9aee3ef7329b180cd182
#
_entry.id   cbb5118d073a9aee3ef7329b180cd182
#
_cell.length_a   1.000
_cell.length_b   1.000
_cell.length_c   1.000
_cell.angle_alpha   90.00
_cell.angle_beta   90.00
_cell.angle_gamma   90.00
#
_symmetry.space_group_name_H-M   'P 1'
#
loop_
_entity.id
_entity.type
_entity.pdbx_description
1 polymer ?
#
loop_
_entity_poly.entity_id
_entity_poly.type
_entity_poly.pdbx_seq_one_letter_code
_entity_poly.pdbx_strand_id
1 'polypeptide(L)'
;ALTLKVSYGAQGNDNLGTYYASSGLYSVVSNNGENALVSDRLATPKLKWETNLNFNAGIDFSLFNNRFSGSFDFFQRRSKDLLYSRPLAPSLGYNSVDENVGELKNTGVEIDLKGTLIHTRDFMWRLGLNLTHYKNVVTDLPLKDMPVSGVHKLAVGRSVYDFYMKQWAGVDPENGDPLWYKNVKDANDKITGRTTTNDYAQADYYYTGKSSLPKVYGGFNTAFSYKGFELSTIFAYSIGNYIVDRDVTMLWHNGSSTGRAWSTEILNRWTPENRYTDVPALKTVSNSWNANSTRNLFNNSFLRMKNITLSYNFPQPMIKKISLNSLQLFVQADNLLTVSKNQGLDPEQDISGLTYYRPCVPSPEESMFRSKALIPGKGLLQSYAPPRFNHA
;
A
#
# COMPACT_ATOMS: atom_id res chain seq x y z
N ALA A 1 19.28 -18.72 -24.88
CA ALA A 1 20.32 -18.09 -24.05
C ALA A 1 19.97 -18.27 -22.57
N LEU A 2 20.97 -18.40 -21.72
CA LEU A 2 20.85 -18.48 -20.26
C LEU A 2 21.95 -17.62 -19.65
N THR A 3 21.59 -16.73 -18.73
CA THR A 3 22.54 -15.84 -18.03
C THR A 3 22.31 -15.99 -16.53
N LEU A 4 23.36 -16.28 -15.78
CA LEU A 4 23.36 -16.27 -14.33
C LEU A 4 23.88 -14.91 -13.83
N LYS A 5 23.21 -14.35 -12.83
CA LYS A 5 23.54 -13.06 -12.22
C LYS A 5 23.70 -13.26 -10.72
N VAL A 6 24.78 -12.76 -10.17
CA VAL A 6 24.97 -12.69 -8.72
C VAL A 6 25.59 -11.34 -8.39
N SER A 7 25.02 -10.63 -7.42
CA SER A 7 25.58 -9.39 -6.93
C SER A 7 25.49 -9.30 -5.41
N TYR A 8 26.50 -8.68 -4.81
CA TYR A 8 26.52 -8.34 -3.39
C TYR A 8 27.12 -6.93 -3.25
N GLY A 9 26.48 -6.08 -2.48
CA GLY A 9 26.94 -4.72 -2.26
C GLY A 9 26.45 -4.15 -0.95
N ALA A 10 27.19 -3.13 -0.47
CA ALA A 10 26.85 -2.34 0.70
C ALA A 10 26.67 -0.89 0.28
N GLN A 11 25.64 -0.23 0.83
CA GLN A 11 25.33 1.18 0.57
C GLN A 11 25.02 1.87 1.89
N GLY A 12 25.66 3.04 2.13
CA GLY A 12 25.37 3.90 3.28
C GLY A 12 24.18 4.81 3.03
N ASN A 13 23.45 5.14 4.11
CA ASN A 13 22.42 6.16 4.14
C ASN A 13 22.60 7.02 5.38
N ASP A 14 22.71 8.34 5.21
CA ASP A 14 22.92 9.33 6.27
C ASP A 14 21.72 10.28 6.45
N ASN A 15 20.61 10.01 5.76
CA ASN A 15 19.45 10.91 5.73
C ASN A 15 18.64 10.87 7.03
N LEU A 16 18.92 11.81 7.91
CA LEU A 16 18.13 12.08 9.14
C LEU A 16 17.22 13.32 9.01
N GLY A 17 17.15 13.91 7.82
CA GLY A 17 16.40 15.16 7.61
C GLY A 17 17.04 16.38 8.26
N THR A 18 18.28 16.26 8.79
CA THR A 18 19.04 17.35 9.41
C THR A 18 20.55 17.15 9.21
N TYR A 19 21.28 18.26 9.00
CA TYR A 19 22.74 18.24 8.85
C TYR A 19 23.50 18.18 10.18
N TYR A 20 22.82 18.45 11.30
CA TYR A 20 23.43 18.55 12.64
C TYR A 20 22.94 17.44 13.57
N ALA A 21 22.64 16.28 13.05
CA ALA A 21 22.06 15.17 13.80
C ALA A 21 22.93 14.73 15.01
N SER A 22 24.26 14.78 14.88
CA SER A 22 25.19 14.39 15.93
C SER A 22 25.43 15.48 17.00
N SER A 23 25.00 16.73 16.75
CA SER A 23 25.27 17.88 17.61
C SER A 23 24.10 18.17 18.55
N GLY A 24 24.40 18.61 19.77
CA GLY A 24 23.41 19.18 20.67
C GLY A 24 23.00 20.58 20.17
N LEU A 25 21.72 20.80 20.08
CA LEU A 25 21.16 22.08 19.62
C LEU A 25 20.35 22.74 20.72
N TYR A 26 20.30 24.07 20.67
CA TYR A 26 19.52 24.92 21.57
C TYR A 26 18.62 25.82 20.74
N SER A 27 17.39 26.02 21.18
CA SER A 27 16.46 26.95 20.61
C SER A 27 16.35 28.19 21.50
N VAL A 28 16.23 29.35 20.88
CA VAL A 28 15.92 30.59 21.60
C VAL A 28 14.41 30.73 21.71
N VAL A 29 13.90 30.75 22.93
CA VAL A 29 12.47 30.91 23.22
C VAL A 29 12.25 32.15 24.06
N SER A 30 11.04 32.76 23.97
CA SER A 30 10.67 33.87 24.87
C SER A 30 10.13 33.28 26.18
N ASN A 31 10.70 33.68 27.28
CA ASN A 31 10.23 33.40 28.61
C ASN A 31 9.92 34.73 29.34
N ASN A 32 8.65 35.04 29.50
CA ASN A 32 8.15 36.26 30.14
C ASN A 32 8.73 37.57 29.54
N GLY A 33 8.91 37.60 28.20
CA GLY A 33 9.45 38.74 27.46
C GLY A 33 10.98 38.80 27.35
N GLU A 34 11.70 37.88 27.98
CA GLU A 34 13.15 37.74 27.88
C GLU A 34 13.54 36.53 27.03
N ASN A 35 14.71 36.56 26.39
CA ASN A 35 15.23 35.45 25.61
C ASN A 35 15.82 34.39 26.54
N ALA A 36 15.34 33.15 26.41
CA ALA A 36 15.86 32.01 27.12
C ALA A 36 16.39 30.94 26.10
N LEU A 37 17.42 30.22 26.50
CA LEU A 37 17.94 29.05 25.76
C LEU A 37 17.33 27.80 26.31
N VAL A 38 16.65 27.06 25.43
CA VAL A 38 16.13 25.72 25.73
C VAL A 38 16.87 24.69 24.91
N SER A 39 17.28 23.61 25.54
CA SER A 39 17.89 22.49 24.83
C SER A 39 16.85 21.81 23.94
N ASP A 40 17.11 21.76 22.64
CA ASP A 40 16.19 21.25 21.62
C ASP A 40 16.55 19.80 21.24
N ARG A 41 17.85 19.50 21.16
CA ARG A 41 18.36 18.19 20.75
C ARG A 41 19.53 17.74 21.61
N LEU A 42 19.49 16.47 22.00
CA LEU A 42 20.59 15.82 22.69
C LEU A 42 21.72 15.49 21.70
N ALA A 43 22.97 15.75 22.07
CA ALA A 43 24.13 15.38 21.27
C ALA A 43 24.30 13.84 21.17
N THR A 44 24.53 13.33 19.95
CA THR A 44 24.77 11.92 19.68
C THR A 44 26.05 11.73 18.84
N PRO A 45 27.25 11.98 19.42
CA PRO A 45 28.52 11.99 18.67
C PRO A 45 28.92 10.65 18.09
N LYS A 46 28.28 9.54 18.52
CA LYS A 46 28.51 8.17 18.01
C LYS A 46 27.59 7.81 16.86
N LEU A 47 26.77 8.74 16.40
CA LEU A 47 25.85 8.51 15.29
C LEU A 47 26.66 8.18 14.02
N LYS A 48 26.29 7.13 13.34
CA LYS A 48 26.90 6.65 12.08
C LYS A 48 25.84 6.44 11.00
N TRP A 49 26.27 6.23 9.78
CA TRP A 49 25.39 5.95 8.66
C TRP A 49 24.69 4.60 8.83
N GLU A 50 23.44 4.55 8.43
CA GLU A 50 22.74 3.29 8.22
C GLU A 50 23.38 2.51 7.09
N THR A 51 23.51 1.20 7.24
CA THR A 51 24.14 0.32 6.24
C THR A 51 23.09 -0.60 5.61
N ASN A 52 22.92 -0.48 4.30
CA ASN A 52 22.06 -1.35 3.49
C ASN A 52 22.90 -2.38 2.75
N LEU A 53 22.79 -3.64 3.14
CA LEU A 53 23.43 -4.78 2.49
C LEU A 53 22.45 -5.42 1.52
N ASN A 54 22.83 -5.51 0.23
CA ASN A 54 22.03 -6.08 -0.83
C ASN A 54 22.69 -7.31 -1.41
N PHE A 55 21.99 -8.43 -1.39
CA PHE A 55 22.35 -9.65 -2.10
C PHE A 55 21.29 -9.98 -3.13
N ASN A 56 21.68 -10.21 -4.37
CA ASN A 56 20.79 -10.63 -5.45
C ASN A 56 21.41 -11.82 -6.18
N ALA A 57 20.59 -12.81 -6.52
CA ALA A 57 20.97 -13.94 -7.35
C ALA A 57 19.82 -14.22 -8.32
N GLY A 58 20.11 -14.28 -9.61
CA GLY A 58 19.07 -14.40 -10.63
C GLY A 58 19.49 -15.18 -11.86
N ILE A 59 18.50 -15.56 -12.62
CA ILE A 59 18.62 -16.28 -13.91
C ILE A 59 17.79 -15.54 -14.93
N ASP A 60 18.43 -15.09 -16.02
CA ASP A 60 17.72 -14.65 -17.22
C ASP A 60 17.77 -15.78 -18.25
N PHE A 61 16.66 -16.03 -18.88
CA PHE A 61 16.59 -17.04 -19.95
C PHE A 61 15.82 -16.54 -21.16
N SER A 62 16.22 -17.08 -22.31
CA SER A 62 15.51 -16.90 -23.57
C SER A 62 15.55 -18.20 -24.35
N LEU A 63 14.38 -18.76 -24.63
CA LEU A 63 14.16 -20.07 -25.22
C LEU A 63 13.37 -19.94 -26.52
N PHE A 64 13.47 -20.97 -27.38
CA PHE A 64 12.70 -21.09 -28.62
C PHE A 64 12.81 -19.84 -29.52
N ASN A 65 14.04 -19.38 -29.80
CA ASN A 65 14.30 -18.18 -30.59
C ASN A 65 13.56 -16.94 -30.07
N ASN A 66 13.68 -16.66 -28.78
CA ASN A 66 13.03 -15.56 -28.04
C ASN A 66 11.49 -15.64 -27.98
N ARG A 67 10.89 -16.80 -28.31
CA ARG A 67 9.45 -16.95 -28.15
C ARG A 67 9.01 -17.00 -26.68
N PHE A 68 9.90 -17.47 -25.80
CA PHE A 68 9.68 -17.49 -24.35
C PHE A 68 10.95 -16.97 -23.66
N SER A 69 10.80 -15.93 -22.89
CA SER A 69 11.90 -15.31 -22.14
C SER A 69 11.42 -14.86 -20.75
N GLY A 70 12.35 -14.71 -19.83
CA GLY A 70 12.03 -14.23 -18.51
C GLY A 70 13.24 -14.17 -17.60
N SER A 71 12.97 -13.72 -16.39
CA SER A 71 13.90 -13.72 -15.28
C SER A 71 13.28 -14.31 -14.03
N PHE A 72 14.11 -14.92 -13.23
CA PHE A 72 13.81 -15.32 -11.86
C PHE A 72 14.91 -14.75 -10.98
N ASP A 73 14.57 -13.86 -10.06
CA ASP A 73 15.51 -13.17 -9.20
C ASP A 73 15.13 -13.42 -7.73
N PHE A 74 16.12 -13.86 -6.94
CA PHE A 74 16.06 -13.91 -5.49
C PHE A 74 16.82 -12.71 -4.94
N PHE A 75 16.24 -12.01 -3.95
CA PHE A 75 16.93 -10.91 -3.29
C PHE A 75 16.83 -11.02 -1.78
N GLN A 76 17.87 -10.52 -1.11
CA GLN A 76 17.88 -10.26 0.32
C GLN A 76 18.48 -8.88 0.57
N ARG A 77 17.69 -7.98 1.17
CA ARG A 77 18.14 -6.66 1.61
C ARG A 77 18.12 -6.62 3.13
N ARG A 78 19.22 -6.18 3.73
CA ARG A 78 19.37 -6.09 5.17
C ARG A 78 19.85 -4.69 5.52
N SER A 79 19.00 -3.93 6.22
CA SER A 79 19.31 -2.61 6.74
C SER A 79 19.74 -2.74 8.18
N LYS A 80 20.97 -2.37 8.48
CA LYS A 80 21.59 -2.39 9.81
C LYS A 80 21.84 -0.99 10.31
N ASP A 81 21.95 -0.86 11.62
CA ASP A 81 22.23 0.42 12.27
C ASP A 81 21.20 1.48 11.84
N LEU A 82 19.92 1.10 11.79
CA LEU A 82 18.83 1.98 11.37
C LEU A 82 18.86 3.28 12.18
N LEU A 83 18.74 4.39 11.50
CA LEU A 83 18.63 5.70 12.11
C LEU A 83 17.21 5.87 12.67
N TYR A 84 17.09 5.89 13.99
CA TYR A 84 15.82 5.90 14.68
C TYR A 84 15.81 6.93 15.81
N SER A 85 14.76 7.74 15.83
CA SER A 85 14.50 8.70 16.88
C SER A 85 13.79 8.01 18.05
N ARG A 86 14.56 7.53 19.03
CA ARG A 86 14.04 6.80 20.18
C ARG A 86 13.36 7.76 21.16
N PRO A 87 12.08 7.54 21.50
CA PRO A 87 11.40 8.34 22.51
C PRO A 87 12.10 8.26 23.87
N LEU A 88 12.18 9.38 24.55
CA LEU A 88 12.72 9.50 25.91
C LEU A 88 11.60 9.76 26.91
N ALA A 89 11.86 9.45 28.18
CA ALA A 89 10.96 9.82 29.26
C ALA A 89 10.91 11.38 29.37
N PRO A 90 9.74 12.01 29.48
CA PRO A 90 9.62 13.47 29.59
C PRO A 90 10.44 14.09 30.73
N SER A 91 10.71 13.33 31.79
CA SER A 91 11.54 13.73 32.93
C SER A 91 13.00 14.05 32.56
N LEU A 92 13.45 13.61 31.38
CA LEU A 92 14.81 13.90 30.88
C LEU A 92 14.92 15.24 30.16
N GLY A 93 13.79 15.95 29.95
CA GLY A 93 13.76 17.24 29.27
C GLY A 93 13.87 17.18 27.75
N TYR A 94 13.89 15.99 27.16
CA TYR A 94 13.94 15.74 25.71
C TYR A 94 12.85 14.81 25.28
N ASN A 95 12.31 15.01 24.08
CA ASN A 95 11.27 14.14 23.51
C ASN A 95 11.85 12.85 22.94
N SER A 96 13.04 12.92 22.33
CA SER A 96 13.69 11.79 21.70
C SER A 96 15.20 11.99 21.57
N VAL A 97 15.90 10.90 21.27
CA VAL A 97 17.32 10.88 20.91
C VAL A 97 17.52 10.08 19.64
N ASP A 98 18.33 10.60 18.71
CA ASP A 98 18.65 9.90 17.47
C ASP A 98 19.78 8.91 17.72
N GLU A 99 19.54 7.65 17.42
CA GLU A 99 20.49 6.55 17.64
C GLU A 99 20.49 5.60 16.43
N ASN A 100 21.63 4.91 16.24
CA ASN A 100 21.69 3.79 15.31
C ASN A 100 21.20 2.52 16.00
N VAL A 101 19.97 2.13 15.74
CA VAL A 101 19.34 1.03 16.47
C VAL A 101 18.46 0.20 15.56
N GLY A 102 18.53 -1.09 15.78
CA GLY A 102 17.67 -2.04 15.10
C GLY A 102 18.19 -2.48 13.74
N GLU A 103 17.56 -3.52 13.27
CA GLU A 103 17.88 -4.16 12.02
C GLU A 103 16.61 -4.68 11.35
N LEU A 104 16.53 -4.50 10.03
CA LEU A 104 15.42 -4.91 9.19
C LEU A 104 15.93 -5.80 8.05
N LYS A 105 15.20 -6.87 7.76
CA LYS A 105 15.49 -7.79 6.67
C LYS A 105 14.30 -7.94 5.74
N ASN A 106 14.54 -7.72 4.45
CA ASN A 106 13.60 -8.03 3.37
C ASN A 106 14.16 -9.18 2.55
N THR A 107 13.39 -10.25 2.35
CA THR A 107 13.80 -11.40 1.56
C THR A 107 12.66 -11.78 0.61
N GLY A 108 12.95 -11.88 -0.68
CA GLY A 108 11.92 -12.12 -1.66
C GLY A 108 12.39 -12.71 -2.97
N VAL A 109 11.40 -12.92 -3.84
CA VAL A 109 11.58 -13.39 -5.20
C VAL A 109 10.81 -12.49 -6.16
N GLU A 110 11.38 -12.28 -7.32
CA GLU A 110 10.79 -11.56 -8.45
C GLU A 110 10.82 -12.46 -9.68
N ILE A 111 9.72 -12.50 -10.41
CA ILE A 111 9.56 -13.29 -11.62
C ILE A 111 9.05 -12.37 -12.71
N ASP A 112 9.71 -12.34 -13.87
CA ASP A 112 9.23 -11.69 -15.10
C ASP A 112 9.21 -12.75 -16.21
N LEU A 113 8.06 -12.96 -16.83
CA LEU A 113 7.87 -13.92 -17.92
C LEU A 113 7.23 -13.23 -19.11
N LYS A 114 7.76 -13.48 -20.30
CA LYS A 114 7.24 -12.98 -21.57
C LYS A 114 7.20 -14.11 -22.58
N GLY A 115 6.07 -14.22 -23.27
CA GLY A 115 5.92 -15.26 -24.28
C GLY A 115 5.06 -14.87 -25.46
N THR A 116 5.45 -15.33 -26.65
CA THR A 116 4.61 -15.35 -27.83
C THR A 116 3.97 -16.74 -27.89
N LEU A 117 2.74 -16.87 -27.40
CA LEU A 117 2.04 -18.14 -27.24
C LEU A 117 1.63 -18.70 -28.60
N ILE A 118 1.07 -17.84 -29.44
CA ILE A 118 0.69 -18.19 -30.82
C ILE A 118 1.33 -17.19 -31.77
N HIS A 119 1.92 -17.70 -32.85
CA HIS A 119 2.48 -16.90 -33.93
C HIS A 119 2.20 -17.60 -35.25
N THR A 120 1.24 -17.11 -35.98
CA THR A 120 0.91 -17.53 -37.34
C THR A 120 1.11 -16.37 -38.29
N ARG A 121 0.84 -16.56 -39.60
CA ARG A 121 0.94 -15.53 -40.60
C ARG A 121 0.06 -14.30 -40.29
N ASP A 122 -1.16 -14.54 -39.83
CA ASP A 122 -2.18 -13.50 -39.66
C ASP A 122 -2.51 -13.18 -38.20
N PHE A 123 -2.17 -14.09 -37.26
CA PHE A 123 -2.53 -13.98 -35.84
C PHE A 123 -1.31 -14.14 -34.94
N MET A 124 -1.16 -13.24 -33.96
CA MET A 124 -0.15 -13.34 -32.92
C MET A 124 -0.79 -13.07 -31.55
N TRP A 125 -0.44 -13.93 -30.58
CA TRP A 125 -0.80 -13.72 -29.18
C TRP A 125 0.46 -13.67 -28.31
N ARG A 126 0.62 -12.51 -27.61
CA ARG A 126 1.70 -12.26 -26.68
C ARG A 126 1.14 -12.16 -25.26
N LEU A 127 1.88 -12.69 -24.29
CA LEU A 127 1.57 -12.61 -22.87
C LEU A 127 2.83 -12.21 -22.10
N GLY A 128 2.69 -11.29 -21.17
CA GLY A 128 3.70 -10.94 -20.17
C GLY A 128 3.11 -11.08 -18.78
N LEU A 129 3.90 -11.55 -17.82
CA LEU A 129 3.55 -11.67 -16.40
C LEU A 129 4.73 -11.24 -15.56
N ASN A 130 4.50 -10.37 -14.59
CA ASN A 130 5.45 -10.11 -13.51
C ASN A 130 4.80 -10.40 -12.15
N LEU A 131 5.62 -10.88 -11.22
CA LEU A 131 5.19 -11.25 -9.88
C LEU A 131 6.30 -10.97 -8.89
N THR A 132 5.96 -10.34 -7.78
CA THR A 132 6.86 -10.12 -6.65
C THR A 132 6.23 -10.67 -5.38
N HIS A 133 7.02 -11.43 -4.64
CA HIS A 133 6.72 -11.86 -3.27
C HIS A 133 7.90 -11.55 -2.38
N TYR A 134 7.69 -10.86 -1.26
CA TYR A 134 8.74 -10.72 -0.24
C TYR A 134 8.17 -10.70 1.18
N LYS A 135 9.05 -11.03 2.12
CA LYS A 135 8.81 -10.92 3.56
C LYS A 135 9.70 -9.84 4.14
N ASN A 136 9.10 -9.01 4.96
CA ASN A 136 9.77 -8.00 5.77
C ASN A 136 9.81 -8.50 7.21
N VAL A 137 10.97 -8.45 7.88
CA VAL A 137 11.14 -8.93 9.25
C VAL A 137 12.09 -8.00 10.00
N VAL A 138 11.66 -7.52 11.14
CA VAL A 138 12.51 -6.84 12.12
C VAL A 138 13.37 -7.89 12.81
N THR A 139 14.68 -7.79 12.71
CA THR A 139 15.62 -8.77 13.28
C THR A 139 16.26 -8.30 14.57
N ASP A 140 16.32 -6.99 14.79
CA ASP A 140 16.81 -6.39 16.03
C ASP A 140 16.07 -5.08 16.36
N LEU A 141 15.92 -4.76 17.64
CA LEU A 141 15.31 -3.53 18.17
C LEU A 141 16.00 -3.09 19.46
N PRO A 142 16.05 -1.77 19.72
CA PRO A 142 16.67 -1.21 20.93
C PRO A 142 15.91 -1.56 22.21
N LEU A 143 14.60 -1.75 22.10
CA LEU A 143 13.70 -2.05 23.21
C LEU A 143 12.86 -3.30 22.88
N LYS A 144 12.68 -4.19 23.87
CA LYS A 144 11.82 -5.36 23.72
C LYS A 144 10.36 -4.99 23.54
N ASP A 145 9.93 -3.92 24.19
CA ASP A 145 8.54 -3.43 24.15
C ASP A 145 8.51 -2.03 23.54
N MET A 146 8.32 -1.98 22.24
CA MET A 146 8.17 -0.73 21.51
C MET A 146 6.75 -0.17 21.69
N PRO A 147 6.60 1.15 21.74
CA PRO A 147 5.28 1.76 21.81
C PRO A 147 4.45 1.45 20.55
N VAL A 148 3.12 1.46 20.74
CA VAL A 148 2.19 1.36 19.61
C VAL A 148 2.22 2.67 18.82
N SER A 149 2.48 2.59 17.54
CA SER A 149 2.42 3.73 16.61
C SER A 149 1.26 3.56 15.65
N GLY A 150 0.19 4.32 15.87
CA GLY A 150 -1.04 4.21 15.07
C GLY A 150 -1.71 2.84 15.20
N VAL A 151 -1.56 1.99 14.20
CA VAL A 151 -2.13 0.63 14.13
C VAL A 151 -1.06 -0.45 14.04
N HIS A 152 0.21 -0.07 14.23
CA HIS A 152 1.36 -0.96 14.16
C HIS A 152 2.15 -0.94 15.47
N LYS A 153 2.89 -2.00 15.71
CA LYS A 153 3.87 -2.11 16.78
C LYS A 153 5.08 -2.88 16.28
N LEU A 154 6.26 -2.32 16.45
CA LEU A 154 7.49 -3.01 16.09
C LEU A 154 7.79 -4.11 17.11
N ALA A 155 8.15 -5.29 16.63
CA ALA A 155 8.65 -6.40 17.46
C ALA A 155 9.59 -7.27 16.65
N VAL A 156 10.62 -7.80 17.29
CA VAL A 156 11.55 -8.75 16.69
C VAL A 156 10.81 -9.99 16.19
N GLY A 157 11.10 -10.43 14.97
CA GLY A 157 10.43 -11.54 14.29
C GLY A 157 9.12 -11.17 13.60
N ARG A 158 8.69 -9.90 13.65
CA ARG A 158 7.49 -9.38 13.00
C ARG A 158 7.84 -8.45 11.84
N SER A 159 6.87 -8.24 10.95
CA SER A 159 6.96 -7.21 9.93
C SER A 159 6.62 -5.83 10.50
N VAL A 160 7.28 -4.78 10.00
CA VAL A 160 6.89 -3.39 10.31
C VAL A 160 5.48 -3.06 9.81
N TYR A 161 4.96 -3.87 8.90
CA TYR A 161 3.64 -3.74 8.28
C TYR A 161 2.55 -4.56 8.97
N ASP A 162 2.88 -5.32 10.04
CA ASP A 162 1.90 -6.13 10.76
C ASP A 162 0.98 -5.25 11.60
N PHE A 163 -0.33 -5.46 11.47
CA PHE A 163 -1.31 -4.74 12.27
C PHE A 163 -1.34 -5.24 13.71
N TYR A 164 -1.23 -4.28 14.64
CA TYR A 164 -1.34 -4.46 16.08
C TYR A 164 -2.46 -3.56 16.60
N MET A 165 -3.63 -4.16 16.83
CA MET A 165 -4.87 -3.43 17.06
C MET A 165 -5.73 -4.10 18.12
N LYS A 166 -6.67 -3.34 18.71
CA LYS A 166 -7.76 -3.90 19.49
C LYS A 166 -8.67 -4.73 18.60
N GLN A 167 -9.03 -5.93 19.07
CA GLN A 167 -9.84 -6.85 18.28
C GLN A 167 -11.33 -6.64 18.59
N TRP A 168 -12.10 -6.42 17.54
CA TRP A 168 -13.57 -6.37 17.59
C TRP A 168 -14.13 -7.75 17.88
N ALA A 169 -15.09 -7.81 18.83
CA ALA A 169 -15.76 -9.03 19.26
C ALA A 169 -17.24 -9.08 18.86
N GLY A 170 -17.73 -8.03 18.20
CA GLY A 170 -19.12 -7.93 17.77
C GLY A 170 -19.93 -6.95 18.61
N VAL A 171 -21.24 -7.15 18.60
CA VAL A 171 -22.23 -6.34 19.33
C VAL A 171 -22.89 -7.21 20.38
N ASP A 172 -23.08 -6.69 21.58
CA ASP A 172 -23.81 -7.36 22.64
C ASP A 172 -25.29 -7.50 22.25
N PRO A 173 -25.82 -8.72 22.11
CA PRO A 173 -27.21 -8.94 21.69
C PRO A 173 -28.24 -8.48 22.73
N GLU A 174 -27.84 -8.29 23.98
CA GLU A 174 -28.73 -7.88 25.06
C GLU A 174 -29.00 -6.38 25.07
N ASN A 175 -27.96 -5.56 24.77
CA ASN A 175 -28.02 -4.12 24.98
C ASN A 175 -27.48 -3.28 23.79
N GLY A 176 -26.93 -3.95 22.77
CA GLY A 176 -26.39 -3.31 21.57
C GLY A 176 -25.06 -2.60 21.76
N ASP A 177 -24.33 -2.85 22.84
CA ASP A 177 -23.01 -2.28 23.04
C ASP A 177 -21.97 -2.90 22.12
N PRO A 178 -20.98 -2.10 21.66
CA PRO A 178 -19.81 -2.65 20.99
C PRO A 178 -18.95 -3.45 21.95
N LEU A 179 -18.40 -4.57 21.49
CA LEU A 179 -17.56 -5.43 22.30
C LEU A 179 -16.17 -5.57 21.68
N TRP A 180 -15.15 -5.54 22.52
CA TRP A 180 -13.75 -5.80 22.17
C TRP A 180 -13.17 -6.88 23.06
N TYR A 181 -12.16 -7.60 22.57
CA TYR A 181 -11.46 -8.59 23.36
C TYR A 181 -10.53 -7.96 24.40
N LYS A 182 -10.51 -8.57 25.60
CA LYS A 182 -9.64 -8.26 26.72
C LYS A 182 -9.01 -9.55 27.25
N ASN A 183 -7.73 -9.50 27.67
CA ASN A 183 -7.05 -10.62 28.28
C ASN A 183 -7.54 -10.82 29.72
N VAL A 184 -7.72 -12.07 30.09
CA VAL A 184 -7.88 -12.49 31.49
C VAL A 184 -6.51 -12.90 32.01
N LYS A 185 -6.08 -12.30 33.12
CA LYS A 185 -4.78 -12.56 33.73
C LYS A 185 -4.96 -13.19 35.11
N ASP A 186 -4.04 -14.06 35.47
CA ASP A 186 -3.97 -14.62 36.85
C ASP A 186 -3.24 -13.65 37.80
N ALA A 187 -3.10 -14.08 39.08
CA ALA A 187 -2.43 -13.30 40.10
C ALA A 187 -0.93 -12.99 39.78
N ASN A 188 -0.32 -13.72 38.85
CA ASN A 188 1.07 -13.54 38.39
C ASN A 188 1.16 -12.75 37.07
N ASP A 189 0.08 -12.07 36.68
CA ASP A 189 -0.02 -11.27 35.44
C ASP A 189 0.08 -12.10 34.14
N LYS A 190 -0.03 -13.44 34.23
CA LYS A 190 -0.01 -14.35 33.10
C LYS A 190 -1.38 -14.42 32.43
N ILE A 191 -1.42 -14.28 31.12
CA ILE A 191 -2.67 -14.41 30.34
C ILE A 191 -3.15 -15.85 30.40
N THR A 192 -4.36 -16.06 30.95
CA THR A 192 -5.02 -17.37 31.09
C THR A 192 -6.17 -17.56 30.13
N GLY A 193 -6.68 -16.48 29.53
CA GLY A 193 -7.80 -16.54 28.60
C GLY A 193 -8.15 -15.18 28.03
N ARG A 194 -9.28 -15.11 27.36
CA ARG A 194 -9.85 -13.88 26.81
C ARG A 194 -11.31 -13.75 27.24
N THR A 195 -11.72 -12.53 27.47
CA THR A 195 -13.11 -12.12 27.67
C THR A 195 -13.43 -10.93 26.78
N THR A 196 -14.65 -10.46 26.83
CA THR A 196 -15.09 -9.24 26.13
C THR A 196 -15.29 -8.09 27.10
N THR A 197 -15.19 -6.87 26.60
CA THR A 197 -15.49 -5.64 27.32
C THR A 197 -16.17 -4.65 26.38
N ASN A 198 -17.12 -3.87 26.88
CA ASN A 198 -17.73 -2.73 26.18
C ASN A 198 -16.98 -1.42 26.42
N ASP A 199 -15.96 -1.42 27.27
CA ASP A 199 -15.05 -0.29 27.46
C ASP A 199 -13.82 -0.42 26.54
N TYR A 200 -13.77 0.42 25.50
CA TYR A 200 -12.65 0.45 24.57
C TYR A 200 -11.30 0.71 25.23
N ALA A 201 -11.27 1.51 26.32
CA ALA A 201 -10.02 1.81 27.02
C ALA A 201 -9.41 0.55 27.65
N GLN A 202 -10.25 -0.34 28.18
CA GLN A 202 -9.84 -1.58 28.82
C GLN A 202 -9.52 -2.72 27.84
N ALA A 203 -9.88 -2.59 26.57
CA ALA A 203 -9.57 -3.61 25.56
C ALA A 203 -8.06 -3.70 25.30
N ASP A 204 -7.57 -4.92 25.08
CA ASP A 204 -6.16 -5.15 24.79
C ASP A 204 -5.84 -5.11 23.31
N TYR A 205 -4.56 -4.83 23.00
CA TYR A 205 -4.03 -4.89 21.66
C TYR A 205 -3.49 -6.27 21.32
N TYR A 206 -3.67 -6.68 20.07
CA TYR A 206 -3.22 -7.98 19.56
C TYR A 206 -2.60 -7.84 18.16
N TYR A 207 -1.60 -8.67 17.85
CA TYR A 207 -1.23 -8.89 16.46
C TYR A 207 -2.36 -9.61 15.75
N THR A 208 -2.90 -9.00 14.72
CA THR A 208 -4.09 -9.51 14.02
C THR A 208 -3.79 -10.67 13.08
N GLY A 209 -2.51 -10.95 12.81
CA GLY A 209 -2.08 -11.88 11.76
C GLY A 209 -2.31 -11.34 10.33
N LYS A 210 -2.67 -10.07 10.22
CA LYS A 210 -2.86 -9.35 8.95
C LYS A 210 -1.76 -8.31 8.80
N SER A 211 -1.42 -7.98 7.54
CA SER A 211 -0.37 -7.03 7.19
C SER A 211 -0.85 -6.12 6.06
N SER A 212 -0.35 -4.90 6.00
CA SER A 212 -0.54 -4.04 4.84
C SER A 212 0.36 -4.46 3.66
N LEU A 213 1.42 -5.24 3.94
CA LEU A 213 2.26 -5.80 2.91
C LEU A 213 1.51 -6.88 2.13
N PRO A 214 1.42 -6.78 0.79
CA PRO A 214 0.83 -7.83 -0.04
C PRO A 214 1.61 -9.14 0.08
N LYS A 215 0.92 -10.26 0.05
CA LYS A 215 1.56 -11.57 -0.10
C LYS A 215 2.18 -11.73 -1.49
N VAL A 216 1.46 -11.24 -2.51
CA VAL A 216 1.91 -11.26 -3.91
C VAL A 216 1.35 -10.02 -4.58
N TYR A 217 2.17 -9.36 -5.39
CA TYR A 217 1.73 -8.27 -6.25
C TYR A 217 2.50 -8.29 -7.57
N GLY A 218 1.94 -7.62 -8.56
CA GLY A 218 2.53 -7.56 -9.89
C GLY A 218 1.55 -7.10 -10.95
N GLY A 219 1.80 -7.54 -12.17
CA GLY A 219 0.94 -7.25 -13.31
C GLY A 219 1.02 -8.33 -14.38
N PHE A 220 0.08 -8.29 -15.27
CA PHE A 220 0.19 -9.03 -16.53
C PHE A 220 -0.34 -8.18 -17.68
N ASN A 221 0.20 -8.44 -18.84
CA ASN A 221 -0.23 -7.81 -20.08
C ASN A 221 -0.46 -8.87 -21.14
N THR A 222 -1.47 -8.66 -21.97
CA THR A 222 -1.73 -9.53 -23.11
C THR A 222 -2.01 -8.70 -24.36
N ALA A 223 -1.55 -9.16 -25.51
CA ALA A 223 -1.79 -8.53 -26.79
C ALA A 223 -2.14 -9.56 -27.86
N PHE A 224 -3.24 -9.31 -28.55
CA PHE A 224 -3.75 -10.09 -29.68
C PHE A 224 -3.63 -9.25 -30.94
N SER A 225 -2.91 -9.73 -31.93
CA SER A 225 -2.78 -9.07 -33.22
C SER A 225 -3.38 -9.94 -34.32
N TYR A 226 -4.26 -9.37 -35.16
CA TYR A 226 -4.89 -10.04 -36.29
C TYR A 226 -5.10 -9.10 -37.46
N LYS A 227 -4.43 -9.37 -38.59
CA LYS A 227 -4.60 -8.64 -39.87
C LYS A 227 -4.61 -7.10 -39.73
N GLY A 228 -3.64 -6.54 -38.99
CA GLY A 228 -3.52 -5.11 -38.74
C GLY A 228 -4.25 -4.60 -37.50
N PHE A 229 -5.22 -5.31 -36.97
CA PHE A 229 -5.78 -5.02 -35.65
C PHE A 229 -4.86 -5.49 -34.53
N GLU A 230 -4.74 -4.71 -33.45
CA GLU A 230 -4.10 -5.13 -32.22
C GLU A 230 -4.95 -4.70 -31.03
N LEU A 231 -5.31 -5.66 -30.18
CA LEU A 231 -5.93 -5.43 -28.89
C LEU A 231 -4.89 -5.75 -27.81
N SER A 232 -4.53 -4.75 -27.01
CA SER A 232 -3.62 -4.91 -25.89
C SER A 232 -4.27 -4.49 -24.58
N THR A 233 -3.95 -5.21 -23.50
CA THR A 233 -4.43 -4.89 -22.15
C THR A 233 -3.30 -5.02 -21.15
N ILE A 234 -3.34 -4.17 -20.11
CA ILE A 234 -2.42 -4.19 -18.99
C ILE A 234 -3.22 -4.28 -17.71
N PHE A 235 -2.87 -5.23 -16.86
CA PHE A 235 -3.47 -5.43 -15.55
C PHE A 235 -2.42 -5.26 -14.45
N ALA A 236 -2.86 -4.71 -13.32
CA ALA A 236 -2.13 -4.71 -12.06
C ALA A 236 -2.93 -5.46 -11.01
N TYR A 237 -2.24 -6.18 -10.13
CA TYR A 237 -2.87 -6.89 -9.02
C TYR A 237 -2.06 -6.82 -7.74
N SER A 238 -2.77 -6.87 -6.62
CA SER A 238 -2.22 -7.01 -5.28
C SER A 238 -3.09 -7.97 -4.50
N ILE A 239 -2.50 -8.95 -3.83
CA ILE A 239 -3.22 -10.03 -3.16
C ILE A 239 -2.72 -10.18 -1.72
N GLY A 240 -3.67 -10.19 -0.77
CA GLY A 240 -3.42 -10.54 0.62
C GLY A 240 -2.96 -9.40 1.50
N ASN A 241 -2.97 -8.15 1.03
CA ASN A 241 -2.79 -6.95 1.83
C ASN A 241 -4.10 -6.52 2.51
N TYR A 242 -3.96 -5.82 3.62
CA TYR A 242 -5.06 -5.26 4.40
C TYR A 242 -4.84 -3.77 4.61
N ILE A 243 -5.93 -3.05 4.86
CA ILE A 243 -5.93 -1.61 5.09
C ILE A 243 -6.91 -1.25 6.20
N VAL A 244 -6.56 -0.29 7.04
CA VAL A 244 -7.49 0.34 7.98
C VAL A 244 -8.13 1.53 7.27
N ASP A 245 -9.41 1.40 7.01
CA ASP A 245 -10.20 2.43 6.33
C ASP A 245 -10.73 3.45 7.34
N ARG A 246 -10.05 4.60 7.39
CA ARG A 246 -10.44 5.71 8.25
C ARG A 246 -11.62 6.51 7.71
N ASP A 247 -11.81 6.52 6.40
CA ASP A 247 -12.90 7.26 5.78
C ASP A 247 -14.24 6.59 6.11
N VAL A 248 -14.29 5.26 6.05
CA VAL A 248 -15.44 4.50 6.53
C VAL A 248 -15.70 4.75 8.02
N THR A 249 -14.66 4.80 8.86
CA THR A 249 -14.85 5.07 10.30
C THR A 249 -15.44 6.44 10.56
N MET A 250 -15.15 7.43 9.72
CA MET A 250 -15.76 8.76 9.82
C MET A 250 -17.25 8.76 9.49
N LEU A 251 -17.71 7.83 8.65
CA LEU A 251 -19.13 7.64 8.31
C LEU A 251 -19.87 6.76 9.34
N TRP A 252 -19.14 6.05 10.18
CA TRP A 252 -19.68 5.21 11.26
C TRP A 252 -19.80 5.96 12.60
N HIS A 253 -19.83 7.27 12.57
CA HIS A 253 -19.99 8.07 13.79
C HIS A 253 -21.37 7.85 14.41
N ASN A 254 -21.43 7.54 15.69
CA ASN A 254 -22.67 7.32 16.43
C ASN A 254 -23.33 8.64 16.89
N GLY A 255 -23.60 9.55 15.93
CA GLY A 255 -24.10 10.88 16.23
C GLY A 255 -23.06 11.85 16.78
N SER A 256 -21.80 11.45 16.97
CA SER A 256 -20.73 12.27 17.51
C SER A 256 -20.26 13.42 16.57
N SER A 257 -20.62 13.34 15.29
CA SER A 257 -20.22 14.32 14.27
C SER A 257 -21.44 14.96 13.64
N THR A 258 -21.91 16.05 14.25
CA THR A 258 -23.08 16.82 13.78
C THR A 258 -22.84 17.33 12.36
N GLY A 259 -23.85 17.18 11.48
CA GLY A 259 -23.82 17.68 10.10
C GLY A 259 -23.03 16.83 9.11
N ARG A 260 -22.47 15.68 9.53
CA ARG A 260 -21.84 14.72 8.63
C ARG A 260 -22.82 13.65 8.14
N ALA A 261 -22.59 13.18 6.92
CA ALA A 261 -23.30 12.03 6.37
C ALA A 261 -22.97 10.76 7.16
N TRP A 262 -23.91 9.84 7.19
CA TRP A 262 -23.77 8.53 7.82
C TRP A 262 -23.65 7.45 6.77
N SER A 263 -22.96 6.36 7.10
CA SER A 263 -23.02 5.14 6.31
C SER A 263 -24.45 4.56 6.35
N THR A 264 -24.92 4.04 5.23
CA THR A 264 -26.20 3.31 5.16
C THR A 264 -26.24 2.07 6.05
N GLU A 265 -25.09 1.55 6.47
CA GLU A 265 -25.00 0.44 7.45
C GLU A 265 -25.69 0.75 8.77
N ILE A 266 -25.85 2.03 9.15
CA ILE A 266 -26.57 2.43 10.35
C ILE A 266 -28.02 1.96 10.36
N LEU A 267 -28.61 1.69 9.18
CA LEU A 267 -29.96 1.14 9.07
C LEU A 267 -30.05 -0.29 9.62
N ASN A 268 -28.94 -1.03 9.63
CA ASN A 268 -28.84 -2.38 10.19
C ASN A 268 -28.42 -2.38 11.67
N ARG A 269 -28.44 -1.23 12.34
CA ARG A 269 -28.04 -1.12 13.74
C ARG A 269 -28.84 -2.06 14.65
N TRP A 270 -28.27 -2.37 15.78
CA TRP A 270 -28.95 -3.11 16.85
C TRP A 270 -30.22 -2.35 17.30
N THR A 271 -31.30 -3.09 17.37
CA THR A 271 -32.57 -2.72 17.99
C THR A 271 -33.13 -3.94 18.71
N PRO A 272 -34.10 -3.81 19.61
CA PRO A 272 -34.76 -4.97 20.24
C PRO A 272 -35.28 -6.00 19.24
N GLU A 273 -35.63 -5.58 18.02
CA GLU A 273 -36.14 -6.42 16.93
C GLU A 273 -34.99 -6.97 16.05
N ASN A 274 -33.80 -6.33 16.07
CA ASN A 274 -32.64 -6.71 15.29
C ASN A 274 -31.41 -6.89 16.20
N ARG A 275 -31.42 -7.92 17.04
CA ARG A 275 -30.39 -8.15 18.05
C ARG A 275 -29.10 -8.76 17.51
N TYR A 276 -29.16 -9.48 16.40
CA TYR A 276 -28.02 -10.17 15.80
C TYR A 276 -27.46 -9.39 14.61
N THR A 277 -26.77 -8.33 14.90
CA THR A 277 -26.15 -7.43 13.94
C THR A 277 -24.72 -7.10 14.34
N ASP A 278 -23.90 -6.68 13.39
CA ASP A 278 -22.52 -6.21 13.62
C ASP A 278 -22.44 -4.67 13.74
N VAL A 279 -23.58 -3.99 13.73
CA VAL A 279 -23.68 -2.53 13.87
C VAL A 279 -24.28 -2.20 15.25
N PRO A 280 -23.51 -1.54 16.14
CA PRO A 280 -23.96 -1.22 17.50
C PRO A 280 -25.23 -0.36 17.56
N ALA A 281 -25.85 -0.35 18.72
CA ALA A 281 -27.00 0.51 19.00
C ALA A 281 -26.64 1.99 18.93
N LEU A 282 -27.53 2.80 18.40
CA LEU A 282 -27.40 4.26 18.43
C LEU A 282 -27.67 4.73 19.87
N LYS A 283 -26.66 5.33 20.52
CA LYS A 283 -26.74 5.84 21.89
C LYS A 283 -26.30 7.30 21.95
N THR A 284 -26.87 8.06 22.87
CA THR A 284 -26.55 9.47 23.11
C THR A 284 -25.16 9.68 23.71
N VAL A 285 -24.62 8.64 24.36
CA VAL A 285 -23.28 8.63 24.94
C VAL A 285 -22.32 7.98 23.96
N SER A 286 -21.15 8.58 23.76
CA SER A 286 -20.09 7.98 22.93
C SER A 286 -19.67 6.64 23.50
N ASN A 287 -19.79 5.58 22.72
CA ASN A 287 -19.36 4.23 23.06
C ASN A 287 -18.16 3.75 22.26
N SER A 288 -17.44 4.66 21.63
CA SER A 288 -16.20 4.42 20.86
C SER A 288 -16.33 3.37 19.74
N TRP A 289 -17.52 3.08 19.26
CA TRP A 289 -17.78 1.99 18.32
C TRP A 289 -17.11 2.18 16.93
N ASN A 290 -16.75 3.41 16.58
CA ASN A 290 -15.95 3.75 15.41
C ASN A 290 -14.44 3.90 15.70
N ALA A 291 -13.99 3.54 16.91
CA ALA A 291 -12.58 3.59 17.26
C ALA A 291 -11.78 2.52 16.49
N ASN A 292 -10.47 2.78 16.32
CA ASN A 292 -9.57 1.90 15.58
C ASN A 292 -9.56 0.48 16.14
N SER A 293 -10.09 -0.47 15.39
CA SER A 293 -10.14 -1.88 15.75
C SER A 293 -10.12 -2.75 14.49
N THR A 294 -10.12 -4.06 14.66
CA THR A 294 -10.21 -4.98 13.52
C THR A 294 -11.54 -4.88 12.75
N ARG A 295 -12.53 -4.17 13.26
CA ARG A 295 -13.75 -3.84 12.53
C ARG A 295 -13.46 -2.98 11.30
N ASN A 296 -12.46 -2.10 11.39
CA ASN A 296 -12.06 -1.17 10.34
C ASN A 296 -10.95 -1.73 9.44
N LEU A 297 -10.57 -3.00 9.63
CA LEU A 297 -9.48 -3.65 8.93
C LEU A 297 -10.02 -4.47 7.76
N PHE A 298 -9.91 -3.95 6.56
CA PHE A 298 -10.45 -4.54 5.33
C PHE A 298 -9.38 -5.24 4.50
N ASN A 299 -9.80 -6.28 3.78
CA ASN A 299 -8.96 -6.90 2.77
C ASN A 299 -8.89 -5.98 1.54
N ASN A 300 -7.69 -5.51 1.19
CA ASN A 300 -7.45 -4.56 0.11
C ASN A 300 -6.90 -5.23 -1.16
N SER A 301 -7.13 -6.52 -1.34
CA SER A 301 -6.75 -7.23 -2.57
C SER A 301 -7.55 -6.72 -3.75
N PHE A 302 -6.86 -6.52 -4.88
CA PHE A 302 -7.48 -6.02 -6.10
C PHE A 302 -6.89 -6.61 -7.38
N LEU A 303 -7.66 -6.51 -8.44
CA LEU A 303 -7.26 -6.65 -9.84
C LEU A 303 -7.77 -5.43 -10.60
N ARG A 304 -6.89 -4.69 -11.26
CA ARG A 304 -7.22 -3.49 -12.04
C ARG A 304 -6.75 -3.62 -13.49
N MET A 305 -7.66 -3.37 -14.42
CA MET A 305 -7.30 -3.14 -15.82
C MET A 305 -6.77 -1.71 -15.95
N LYS A 306 -5.44 -1.57 -15.98
CA LYS A 306 -4.76 -0.26 -16.08
C LYS A 306 -4.94 0.39 -17.44
N ASN A 307 -4.96 -0.42 -18.47
CA ASN A 307 -5.07 0.05 -19.84
C ASN A 307 -5.67 -1.02 -20.73
N ILE A 308 -6.51 -0.59 -21.66
CA ILE A 308 -6.95 -1.37 -22.82
C ILE A 308 -6.81 -0.48 -24.05
N THR A 309 -6.16 -0.99 -25.08
CA THR A 309 -5.93 -0.28 -26.34
C THR A 309 -6.32 -1.18 -27.51
N LEU A 310 -7.23 -0.69 -28.34
CA LEU A 310 -7.54 -1.28 -29.64
C LEU A 310 -6.94 -0.39 -30.73
N SER A 311 -6.09 -0.96 -31.56
CA SER A 311 -5.45 -0.23 -32.64
C SER A 311 -5.59 -0.94 -33.98
N TYR A 312 -5.50 -0.16 -35.06
CA TYR A 312 -5.46 -0.67 -36.43
C TYR A 312 -4.33 -0.02 -37.20
N ASN A 313 -3.43 -0.85 -37.71
CA ASN A 313 -2.31 -0.46 -38.57
C ASN A 313 -2.73 -0.63 -40.05
N PHE A 314 -2.80 0.48 -40.78
CA PHE A 314 -3.19 0.45 -42.18
C PHE A 314 -2.11 -0.19 -43.03
N PRO A 315 -2.50 -1.07 -43.99
CA PRO A 315 -1.53 -1.71 -44.90
C PRO A 315 -0.77 -0.71 -45.76
N GLN A 316 0.52 -0.93 -45.97
CA GLN A 316 1.42 -0.08 -46.79
C GLN A 316 0.86 0.29 -48.15
N PRO A 317 0.22 -0.60 -48.96
CA PRO A 317 -0.36 -0.26 -50.25
C PRO A 317 -1.43 0.84 -50.21
N MET A 318 -2.20 0.93 -49.12
CA MET A 318 -3.22 1.95 -48.96
C MET A 318 -2.61 3.31 -48.60
N ILE A 319 -1.67 3.36 -47.69
CA ILE A 319 -1.12 4.61 -47.15
C ILE A 319 -0.09 5.26 -48.09
N LYS A 320 0.59 4.50 -48.94
CA LYS A 320 1.47 5.06 -49.98
C LYS A 320 0.74 5.93 -50.98
N LYS A 321 -0.57 5.66 -51.25
CA LYS A 321 -1.39 6.48 -52.13
C LYS A 321 -1.61 7.91 -51.63
N ILE A 322 -1.49 8.12 -50.32
CA ILE A 322 -1.64 9.40 -49.63
C ILE A 322 -0.29 9.93 -49.11
N SER A 323 0.82 9.42 -49.66
CA SER A 323 2.19 9.83 -49.30
C SER A 323 2.53 9.69 -47.79
N LEU A 324 1.98 8.70 -47.12
CA LEU A 324 2.31 8.36 -45.74
C LEU A 324 3.19 7.11 -45.66
N ASN A 325 4.12 7.10 -44.70
CA ASN A 325 4.96 5.93 -44.40
C ASN A 325 4.28 4.93 -43.46
N SER A 326 3.50 5.43 -42.51
CA SER A 326 2.68 4.62 -41.58
C SER A 326 1.45 5.40 -41.15
N LEU A 327 0.37 4.70 -40.92
CA LEU A 327 -0.86 5.23 -40.31
C LEU A 327 -1.40 4.20 -39.35
N GLN A 328 -1.58 4.61 -38.10
CA GLN A 328 -2.23 3.83 -37.05
C GLN A 328 -3.33 4.66 -36.42
N LEU A 329 -4.52 4.08 -36.33
CA LEU A 329 -5.59 4.60 -35.50
C LEU A 329 -5.70 3.75 -34.24
N PHE A 330 -5.95 4.36 -33.09
CA PHE A 330 -6.20 3.61 -31.88
C PHE A 330 -7.20 4.30 -30.96
N VAL A 331 -7.86 3.49 -30.15
CA VAL A 331 -8.74 3.88 -29.04
C VAL A 331 -8.14 3.27 -27.78
N GLN A 332 -8.03 4.07 -26.75
CA GLN A 332 -7.47 3.67 -25.47
C GLN A 332 -8.40 4.08 -24.33
N ALA A 333 -8.54 3.19 -23.35
CA ALA A 333 -9.18 3.50 -22.08
C ALA A 333 -8.26 3.09 -20.91
N ASP A 334 -8.19 3.95 -19.89
CA ASP A 334 -7.38 3.72 -18.71
C ASP A 334 -8.27 3.51 -17.50
N ASN A 335 -7.86 2.58 -16.61
CA ASN A 335 -8.57 2.23 -15.37
C ASN A 335 -10.05 1.81 -15.56
N LEU A 336 -10.37 1.19 -16.69
CA LEU A 336 -11.75 0.86 -17.07
C LEU A 336 -12.44 -0.12 -16.11
N LEU A 337 -11.69 -1.00 -15.47
CA LEU A 337 -12.23 -2.03 -14.56
C LEU A 337 -11.34 -2.18 -13.34
N THR A 338 -11.95 -2.11 -12.16
CA THR A 338 -11.31 -2.45 -10.90
C THR A 338 -12.19 -3.44 -10.14
N VAL A 339 -11.64 -4.61 -9.82
CA VAL A 339 -12.26 -5.59 -8.93
C VAL A 339 -11.51 -5.55 -7.60
N SER A 340 -12.16 -5.13 -6.53
CA SER A 340 -11.60 -5.04 -5.19
C SER A 340 -12.55 -5.64 -4.16
N LYS A 341 -11.98 -6.20 -3.09
CA LYS A 341 -12.77 -6.66 -1.93
C LYS A 341 -13.21 -5.51 -1.04
N ASN A 342 -12.46 -4.43 -1.01
CA ASN A 342 -12.84 -3.20 -0.33
C ASN A 342 -13.49 -2.26 -1.37
N GLN A 343 -14.79 -2.00 -1.23
CA GLN A 343 -15.53 -1.13 -2.13
C GLN A 343 -15.59 0.29 -1.55
N GLY A 344 -15.40 1.28 -2.40
CA GLY A 344 -15.51 2.70 -2.02
C GLY A 344 -14.18 3.45 -1.89
N LEU A 345 -13.04 2.75 -1.89
CA LEU A 345 -11.71 3.34 -1.91
C LEU A 345 -10.91 2.89 -3.12
N ASP A 346 -9.97 3.73 -3.55
CA ASP A 346 -8.95 3.29 -4.48
C ASP A 346 -8.03 2.25 -3.77
N PRO A 347 -7.96 1.00 -4.25
CA PRO A 347 -7.17 -0.04 -3.61
C PRO A 347 -5.66 0.16 -3.75
N GLU A 348 -5.18 1.07 -4.60
CA GLU A 348 -3.77 1.42 -4.77
C GLU A 348 -3.32 2.50 -3.78
N GLN A 349 -3.70 2.33 -2.53
CA GLN A 349 -3.30 3.19 -1.42
C GLN A 349 -1.86 2.92 -0.97
N ASP A 350 -1.38 3.80 -0.07
CA ASP A 350 -0.06 3.67 0.53
C ASP A 350 0.09 2.34 1.31
N ILE A 351 1.30 1.79 1.25
CA ILE A 351 1.72 0.57 1.97
C ILE A 351 1.69 0.74 3.51
N SER A 352 1.55 1.97 4.02
CA SER A 352 1.36 2.22 5.46
C SER A 352 0.14 1.50 6.02
N GLY A 353 -0.80 1.09 5.16
CA GLY A 353 -2.02 0.39 5.56
C GLY A 353 -3.05 1.25 6.26
N LEU A 354 -2.92 2.58 6.16
CA LEU A 354 -3.87 3.56 6.67
C LEU A 354 -4.39 4.40 5.52
N THR A 355 -5.70 4.56 5.40
CA THR A 355 -6.24 5.63 4.57
C THR A 355 -6.03 6.96 5.28
N TYR A 356 -5.47 7.92 4.57
CA TYR A 356 -5.48 9.31 5.02
C TYR A 356 -6.67 9.99 4.38
N TYR A 357 -7.32 10.89 5.13
CA TYR A 357 -8.34 11.78 4.62
C TYR A 357 -7.73 12.67 3.51
N ARG A 358 -7.64 12.10 2.33
CA ARG A 358 -7.59 12.85 1.08
C ARG A 358 -8.91 12.51 0.41
N PRO A 359 -9.67 13.48 -0.08
CA PRO A 359 -10.74 13.18 -1.00
C PRO A 359 -10.06 12.49 -2.20
N CYS A 360 -9.99 11.16 -2.16
CA CYS A 360 -9.65 10.36 -3.31
C CYS A 360 -10.84 10.52 -4.24
N VAL A 361 -10.78 11.55 -5.07
CA VAL A 361 -11.58 11.56 -6.29
C VAL A 361 -11.15 10.27 -7.00
N PRO A 362 -12.04 9.29 -7.23
CA PRO A 362 -11.71 8.17 -8.09
C PRO A 362 -11.07 8.74 -9.33
N SER A 363 -9.88 8.25 -9.72
CA SER A 363 -9.27 8.73 -10.96
C SER A 363 -10.32 8.56 -12.05
N PRO A 364 -10.75 9.64 -12.71
CA PRO A 364 -11.81 9.53 -13.71
C PRO A 364 -11.39 8.47 -14.71
N GLU A 365 -12.34 7.60 -15.08
CA GLU A 365 -12.16 6.65 -16.18
C GLU A 365 -11.84 7.49 -17.42
N GLU A 366 -10.54 7.67 -17.69
CA GLU A 366 -10.10 8.47 -18.84
C GLU A 366 -10.13 7.60 -20.08
N SER A 367 -11.24 7.63 -20.80
CA SER A 367 -11.28 7.18 -22.19
C SER A 367 -10.68 8.26 -23.08
N MET A 368 -9.62 7.94 -23.83
CA MET A 368 -8.91 8.90 -24.66
C MET A 368 -8.76 8.37 -26.07
N PHE A 369 -9.27 9.10 -27.06
CA PHE A 369 -9.08 8.81 -28.47
C PHE A 369 -7.79 9.47 -28.96
N ARG A 370 -6.88 8.68 -29.52
CA ARG A 370 -5.62 9.17 -30.11
C ARG A 370 -5.40 8.57 -31.49
N SER A 371 -4.88 9.37 -32.41
CA SER A 371 -4.39 8.91 -33.69
C SER A 371 -2.93 9.30 -33.89
N LYS A 372 -2.15 8.42 -34.52
CA LYS A 372 -0.76 8.70 -34.91
C LYS A 372 -0.61 8.57 -36.41
N ALA A 373 -0.05 9.61 -37.05
CA ALA A 373 0.35 9.57 -38.44
C ALA A 373 1.81 10.01 -38.60
N LEU A 374 2.61 9.21 -39.31
CA LEU A 374 3.99 9.55 -39.61
C LEU A 374 4.07 10.08 -41.07
N ILE A 375 4.36 11.37 -41.21
CA ILE A 375 4.50 12.04 -42.51
C ILE A 375 5.98 12.11 -42.87
N PRO A 376 6.38 11.72 -44.11
CA PRO A 376 7.77 11.84 -44.56
C PRO A 376 8.29 13.27 -44.40
N GLY A 377 9.42 13.45 -43.69
CA GLY A 377 10.09 14.75 -43.54
C GLY A 377 9.46 15.74 -42.54
N LYS A 378 8.35 15.42 -41.88
CA LYS A 378 7.65 16.32 -40.90
C LYS A 378 7.49 15.76 -39.48
N GLY A 379 8.02 14.59 -39.20
CA GLY A 379 7.92 14.01 -37.87
C GLY A 379 6.55 13.40 -37.51
N LEU A 380 6.32 13.16 -36.24
CA LEU A 380 5.12 12.50 -35.70
C LEU A 380 4.02 13.52 -35.43
N LEU A 381 2.88 13.41 -36.12
CA LEU A 381 1.66 14.13 -35.74
C LEU A 381 0.81 13.28 -34.80
N GLN A 382 0.48 13.82 -33.65
CA GLN A 382 -0.40 13.20 -32.65
C GLN A 382 -1.58 14.15 -32.38
N SER A 383 -2.81 13.71 -32.65
CA SER A 383 -4.00 14.49 -32.33
C SER A 383 -4.64 14.01 -31.04
N TYR A 384 -5.14 14.96 -30.27
CA TYR A 384 -5.77 14.79 -28.98
C TYR A 384 -7.23 15.21 -29.07
N ALA A 385 -8.16 14.34 -28.73
CA ALA A 385 -9.57 14.73 -28.57
C ALA A 385 -10.01 14.35 -27.14
N PRO A 386 -10.24 15.32 -26.25
CA PRO A 386 -10.78 15.04 -24.93
C PRO A 386 -12.24 14.55 -25.05
N PRO A 387 -12.71 13.70 -24.14
CA PRO A 387 -14.13 13.29 -24.12
C PRO A 387 -15.01 14.52 -23.87
N ARG A 388 -16.05 14.67 -24.67
CA ARG A 388 -17.12 15.66 -24.39
C ARG A 388 -18.03 15.07 -23.32
N PHE A 389 -17.96 15.61 -22.12
CA PHE A 389 -18.97 15.35 -21.11
C PHE A 389 -20.24 16.09 -21.48
N ASN A 390 -21.31 15.37 -21.88
CA ASN A 390 -22.65 15.91 -21.87
C ASN A 390 -23.11 15.93 -20.40
N HIS A 391 -23.17 17.12 -19.82
CA HIS A 391 -23.94 17.35 -18.60
C HIS A 391 -25.42 17.21 -18.95
N ALA A 392 -26.05 16.16 -18.43
CA ALA A 392 -27.52 16.07 -18.32
C ALA A 392 -27.86 16.15 -16.81
#